data_e847bbf41f21097c29b19c2eee8beb39
#
_entry.id   e847bbf41f21097c29b19c2eee8beb39
#
_cell.length_a   1.000
_cell.length_b   1.000
_cell.length_c   1.000
_cell.angle_alpha   90.00
_cell.angle_beta   90.00
_cell.angle_gamma   90.00
#
_symmetry.space_group_name_H-M   'P 1'
#
loop_
_entity.id
_entity.type
_entity.pdbx_description
1 polymer ?
#
loop_
_entity_poly.entity_id
_entity_poly.type
_entity_poly.pdbx_seq_one_letter_code
_entity_poly.pdbx_strand_id
1 'polypeptide(L)'
;MTKKIFRSFMLSAVAVLLAGVVIVMTCLYSYFASVQESQLQDQLQLAAAAVETEGTDYLKGLTADRYRLTWIAPDGAVLCDTKRDAESLENHGDRTEVREALRTGSGHSTRYSSTLLEKTSYYARRMPDGTVLRISISRATVGMLLLGMLPAILLTAAVALILSGLLAGRLSRRITAPLNALDLEHPLENDTYEELSPLLCRINVQRRQIDSQLTDLRRRTGEFQQITSHMQEGLVLLDDAGAVLSINPAACRIFEADETCLGQDFLTVDRSRDVSAALEEAMAPGHSEVHVQRPGRIYQFDISRIRSGEDVLGAVVLAFDITQQETAEQSRREFTANVSHELKTPLQGIIGSAELIENGLVKQEDLPRFVGHIRREAQRLVALIGDIIRLSQLDEGDPLPWEQVDIPALCRDIAADLRDKAEKSQVSLTVEGQDVRAEGVRRLLHETIYNLCDNAIGYNVPGGSVRVTVSDAGENAVISVADTGIGIAPEHQSRIFERFYRVDKSHSKASGGTGLGLSIVKHAVAYHHGTVQLESQPGKGTTITVTIPRKQS
;
A
#
# COMPACT_ATOMS: atom_id res chain seq x y z
N MET A 1 25.80 17.53 -21.98
CA MET A 1 26.29 18.88 -21.63
C MET A 1 27.61 19.22 -22.30
N THR A 2 28.64 18.41 -22.24
CA THR A 2 29.99 18.61 -22.79
C THR A 2 30.02 19.13 -24.22
N LYS A 3 29.28 18.49 -25.16
CA LYS A 3 29.21 18.93 -26.56
C LYS A 3 28.62 20.32 -26.75
N LYS A 4 27.64 20.71 -25.94
CA LYS A 4 27.02 22.07 -26.04
C LYS A 4 27.99 23.16 -25.57
N ILE A 5 28.63 22.91 -24.41
CA ILE A 5 29.62 23.83 -23.82
C ILE A 5 30.81 24.00 -24.77
N PHE A 6 31.36 22.89 -25.27
CA PHE A 6 32.44 22.89 -26.24
C PHE A 6 32.09 23.73 -27.51
N ARG A 7 30.90 23.49 -28.09
CA ARG A 7 30.45 24.25 -29.28
C ARG A 7 30.30 25.73 -28.99
N SER A 8 29.80 26.13 -27.82
CA SER A 8 29.66 27.52 -27.42
C SER A 8 31.01 28.21 -27.31
N PHE A 9 32.00 27.61 -26.65
CA PHE A 9 33.37 28.13 -26.57
C PHE A 9 34.03 28.24 -27.93
N MET A 10 33.90 27.22 -28.78
CA MET A 10 34.44 27.25 -30.15
C MET A 10 33.80 28.36 -31.00
N LEU A 11 32.50 28.54 -30.89
CA LEU A 11 31.78 29.57 -31.65
C LEU A 11 32.21 30.96 -31.22
N SER A 12 32.36 31.21 -29.93
CA SER A 12 32.90 32.46 -29.39
C SER A 12 34.34 32.70 -29.83
N ALA A 13 35.19 31.66 -29.78
CA ALA A 13 36.57 31.79 -30.22
C ALA A 13 36.70 32.13 -31.72
N VAL A 14 35.90 31.46 -32.56
CA VAL A 14 35.84 31.76 -34.01
C VAL A 14 35.35 33.20 -34.26
N ALA A 15 34.33 33.66 -33.54
CA ALA A 15 33.81 35.01 -33.69
C ALA A 15 34.85 36.07 -33.32
N VAL A 16 35.54 35.90 -32.20
CA VAL A 16 36.62 36.80 -31.76
C VAL A 16 37.78 36.77 -32.74
N LEU A 17 38.19 35.61 -33.22
CA LEU A 17 39.26 35.46 -34.20
C LEU A 17 38.92 36.16 -35.52
N LEU A 18 37.70 35.99 -36.04
CA LEU A 18 37.24 36.67 -37.26
C LEU A 18 37.21 38.18 -37.06
N ALA A 19 36.68 38.66 -35.96
CA ALA A 19 36.69 40.09 -35.64
C ALA A 19 38.13 40.66 -35.58
N GLY A 20 39.03 39.91 -34.90
CA GLY A 20 40.45 40.28 -34.81
C GLY A 20 41.14 40.34 -36.16
N VAL A 21 40.94 39.34 -37.04
CA VAL A 21 41.49 39.33 -38.40
C VAL A 21 40.97 40.51 -39.20
N VAL A 22 39.67 40.82 -39.14
CA VAL A 22 39.11 42.00 -39.88
C VAL A 22 39.74 43.31 -39.38
N ILE A 23 39.89 43.49 -38.08
CA ILE A 23 40.49 44.68 -37.49
C ILE A 23 41.95 44.81 -37.93
N VAL A 24 42.74 43.73 -37.79
CA VAL A 24 44.15 43.73 -38.17
C VAL A 24 44.32 43.99 -39.65
N MET A 25 43.53 43.35 -40.53
CA MET A 25 43.59 43.59 -41.97
C MET A 25 43.22 45.02 -42.30
N THR A 26 42.25 45.61 -41.67
CA THR A 26 41.85 47.02 -41.88
C THR A 26 42.96 47.98 -41.45
N CYS A 27 43.56 47.71 -40.27
CA CYS A 27 44.68 48.50 -39.77
C CYS A 27 45.91 48.42 -40.70
N LEU A 28 46.27 47.21 -41.12
CA LEU A 28 47.40 47.00 -42.06
C LEU A 28 47.16 47.67 -43.41
N TYR A 29 45.94 47.53 -43.94
CA TYR A 29 45.57 48.21 -45.18
C TYR A 29 45.74 49.74 -45.04
N SER A 30 45.20 50.36 -44.01
CA SER A 30 45.33 51.80 -43.75
C SER A 30 46.79 52.20 -43.58
N TYR A 31 47.55 51.42 -42.81
CA TYR A 31 48.98 51.72 -42.59
C TYR A 31 49.80 51.62 -43.87
N PHE A 32 49.70 50.56 -44.65
CA PHE A 32 50.43 50.43 -45.90
C PHE A 32 50.02 51.48 -46.95
N ALA A 33 48.72 51.81 -46.99
CA ALA A 33 48.24 52.85 -47.86
C ALA A 33 48.88 54.22 -47.51
N SER A 34 48.94 54.56 -46.21
CA SER A 34 49.58 55.79 -45.74
C SER A 34 51.09 55.84 -45.99
N VAL A 35 51.79 54.75 -45.72
CA VAL A 35 53.24 54.66 -45.99
C VAL A 35 53.52 54.80 -47.48
N GLN A 36 52.74 54.17 -48.36
CA GLN A 36 52.88 54.23 -49.78
C GLN A 36 52.63 55.66 -50.31
N GLU A 37 51.62 56.38 -49.74
CA GLU A 37 51.34 57.76 -50.06
C GLU A 37 52.49 58.68 -49.70
N SER A 38 53.07 58.56 -48.52
CA SER A 38 54.26 59.34 -48.13
C SER A 38 55.44 59.08 -49.03
N GLN A 39 55.72 57.81 -49.33
CA GLN A 39 56.82 57.46 -50.27
C GLN A 39 56.63 58.03 -51.65
N LEU A 40 55.40 58.11 -52.18
CA LEU A 40 55.15 58.73 -53.49
C LEU A 40 55.37 60.18 -53.47
N GLN A 41 54.98 60.93 -52.41
CA GLN A 41 55.24 62.36 -52.27
C GLN A 41 56.75 62.63 -52.20
N ASP A 42 57.50 61.84 -51.44
CA ASP A 42 58.94 61.94 -51.35
C ASP A 42 59.61 61.69 -52.72
N GLN A 43 59.19 60.65 -53.44
CA GLN A 43 59.69 60.32 -54.74
C GLN A 43 59.35 61.45 -55.78
N LEU A 44 58.16 62.02 -55.74
CA LEU A 44 57.75 63.12 -56.56
C LEU A 44 58.63 64.33 -56.30
N GLN A 45 58.99 64.58 -55.05
CA GLN A 45 59.85 65.70 -54.68
C GLN A 45 61.27 65.50 -55.19
N LEU A 46 61.82 64.32 -55.04
CA LEU A 46 63.13 63.94 -55.54
C LEU A 46 63.17 64.02 -57.09
N ALA A 47 62.15 63.43 -57.73
CA ALA A 47 62.06 63.46 -59.18
C ALA A 47 61.90 64.93 -59.73
N ALA A 48 61.14 65.79 -59.02
CA ALA A 48 60.98 67.15 -59.35
C ALA A 48 62.32 67.92 -59.35
N ALA A 49 63.12 67.71 -58.26
CA ALA A 49 64.45 68.32 -58.17
C ALA A 49 65.41 67.85 -59.28
N ALA A 50 65.33 66.56 -59.64
CA ALA A 50 66.15 66.01 -60.71
C ALA A 50 65.73 66.48 -62.08
N VAL A 51 64.43 66.63 -62.35
CA VAL A 51 63.89 67.19 -63.63
C VAL A 51 64.26 68.66 -63.80
N GLU A 52 64.33 69.41 -62.68
CA GLU A 52 64.81 70.78 -62.69
C GLU A 52 66.26 70.92 -63.20
N THR A 53 67.10 69.91 -62.88
CA THR A 53 68.52 69.95 -63.19
C THR A 53 68.84 69.35 -64.56
N GLU A 54 68.26 68.19 -64.87
CA GLU A 54 68.61 67.33 -66.03
C GLU A 54 67.54 67.31 -67.13
N GLY A 55 66.36 67.91 -66.85
CA GLY A 55 65.29 68.01 -67.84
C GLY A 55 64.70 66.66 -68.27
N THR A 56 64.39 66.52 -69.56
CA THR A 56 63.81 65.30 -70.16
C THR A 56 64.72 64.13 -70.11
N ASP A 57 66.04 64.32 -70.02
CA ASP A 57 66.99 63.18 -70.03
C ASP A 57 66.93 62.33 -68.75
N TYR A 58 66.62 62.96 -67.59
CA TYR A 58 66.34 62.26 -66.39
C TYR A 58 65.14 61.32 -66.53
N LEU A 59 64.03 61.79 -67.08
CA LEU A 59 62.81 60.98 -67.23
C LEU A 59 62.96 59.82 -68.24
N LYS A 60 63.72 60.06 -69.31
CA LYS A 60 64.01 59.01 -70.31
C LYS A 60 64.97 57.91 -69.81
N GLY A 61 65.85 58.30 -68.90
CA GLY A 61 66.78 57.35 -68.26
C GLY A 61 66.15 56.57 -67.10
N LEU A 62 64.97 56.91 -66.65
CA LEU A 62 64.36 56.32 -65.50
C LEU A 62 63.59 55.04 -65.86
N THR A 63 64.07 53.88 -65.40
CA THR A 63 63.34 52.59 -65.46
C THR A 63 62.56 52.40 -64.19
N ALA A 64 61.37 52.98 -64.10
CA ALA A 64 60.51 52.87 -62.96
C ALA A 64 59.30 51.94 -63.22
N ASP A 65 59.38 50.69 -62.84
CA ASP A 65 58.28 49.70 -63.04
C ASP A 65 57.07 49.91 -62.13
N ARG A 66 57.32 50.51 -60.93
CA ARG A 66 56.30 50.60 -59.89
C ARG A 66 55.45 51.83 -59.93
N TYR A 67 55.94 52.93 -60.51
CA TYR A 67 55.26 54.22 -60.66
C TYR A 67 55.49 54.83 -62.04
N ARG A 68 54.60 55.76 -62.44
CA ARG A 68 54.69 56.45 -63.72
C ARG A 68 54.85 57.91 -63.42
N LEU A 69 55.86 58.53 -64.03
CA LEU A 69 56.06 59.98 -64.02
C LEU A 69 55.61 60.55 -65.36
N THR A 70 54.92 61.73 -65.29
CA THR A 70 54.46 62.46 -66.47
C THR A 70 54.79 63.92 -66.24
N TRP A 71 55.55 64.50 -67.17
CA TRP A 71 55.87 65.94 -67.13
C TRP A 71 54.93 66.67 -68.08
N ILE A 72 54.29 67.70 -67.57
CA ILE A 72 53.16 68.39 -68.25
C ILE A 72 53.44 69.85 -68.31
N ALA A 73 53.26 70.45 -69.49
CA ALA A 73 53.39 71.87 -69.73
C ALA A 73 52.25 72.66 -69.05
N PRO A 74 52.38 74.01 -68.83
CA PRO A 74 51.32 74.83 -68.20
C PRO A 74 50.00 74.81 -68.97
N ASP A 75 50.01 74.60 -70.29
CA ASP A 75 48.82 74.43 -71.15
C ASP A 75 48.21 73.02 -71.11
N GLY A 76 48.80 72.14 -70.33
CA GLY A 76 48.34 70.76 -70.17
C GLY A 76 48.91 69.74 -71.16
N ALA A 77 49.78 70.20 -72.14
CA ALA A 77 50.43 69.26 -73.04
C ALA A 77 51.47 68.39 -72.34
N VAL A 78 51.53 67.09 -72.65
CA VAL A 78 52.51 66.17 -72.06
C VAL A 78 53.87 66.40 -72.73
N LEU A 79 54.86 66.79 -71.93
CA LEU A 79 56.21 66.99 -72.39
C LEU A 79 57.04 65.71 -72.45
N CYS A 80 56.87 64.89 -71.44
CA CYS A 80 57.52 63.61 -71.32
C CYS A 80 56.74 62.66 -70.40
N ASP A 81 56.74 61.34 -70.64
CA ASP A 81 56.13 60.33 -69.81
C ASP A 81 57.02 59.09 -69.77
N THR A 82 57.15 58.45 -68.55
CA THR A 82 58.06 57.34 -68.39
C THR A 82 57.52 55.99 -68.92
N LYS A 83 56.22 55.89 -69.26
CA LYS A 83 55.59 54.61 -69.71
C LYS A 83 54.96 54.70 -71.10
N ARG A 84 54.76 55.88 -71.68
CA ARG A 84 54.14 56.06 -73.01
C ARG A 84 54.79 57.26 -73.76
N ASP A 85 54.78 57.20 -75.05
CA ASP A 85 55.25 58.34 -75.84
C ASP A 85 54.35 59.57 -75.62
N ALA A 86 54.97 60.68 -75.39
CA ALA A 86 54.27 61.98 -75.08
C ALA A 86 53.29 62.36 -76.19
N GLU A 87 53.61 62.10 -77.44
CA GLU A 87 52.76 62.42 -78.62
C GLU A 87 51.46 61.62 -78.66
N SER A 88 51.46 60.38 -77.98
CA SER A 88 50.30 59.52 -77.94
C SER A 88 49.32 59.87 -76.80
N LEU A 89 49.62 60.85 -75.97
CA LEU A 89 48.85 61.23 -74.82
C LEU A 89 48.01 62.49 -75.06
N GLU A 90 46.75 62.36 -74.60
CA GLU A 90 45.84 63.53 -74.61
C GLU A 90 46.32 64.61 -73.66
N ASN A 91 45.80 65.81 -73.89
CA ASN A 91 46.07 66.97 -73.00
C ASN A 91 45.64 66.63 -71.57
N HIS A 92 46.51 66.83 -70.61
CA HIS A 92 46.27 66.52 -69.19
C HIS A 92 45.87 67.73 -68.33
N GLY A 93 45.69 68.89 -68.93
CA GLY A 93 45.35 70.15 -68.24
C GLY A 93 44.04 70.12 -67.46
N ASP A 94 43.06 69.32 -67.92
CA ASP A 94 41.75 69.16 -67.23
C ASP A 94 41.78 68.15 -66.09
N ARG A 95 42.89 67.46 -65.87
CA ARG A 95 43.06 66.52 -64.81
C ARG A 95 43.04 67.20 -63.42
N THR A 96 42.24 66.70 -62.49
CA THR A 96 42.02 67.31 -61.18
C THR A 96 43.31 67.61 -60.43
N GLU A 97 44.24 66.64 -60.41
CA GLU A 97 45.54 66.76 -59.75
C GLU A 97 46.45 67.79 -60.41
N VAL A 98 46.40 67.87 -61.74
CA VAL A 98 47.21 68.86 -62.52
C VAL A 98 46.68 70.27 -62.33
N ARG A 99 45.37 70.44 -62.42
CA ARG A 99 44.69 71.75 -62.23
C ARG A 99 44.88 72.27 -60.79
N GLU A 100 44.82 71.34 -59.80
CA GLU A 100 45.07 71.70 -58.41
C GLU A 100 46.55 72.05 -58.19
N ALA A 101 47.49 71.29 -58.73
CA ALA A 101 48.91 71.58 -58.66
C ALA A 101 49.26 72.96 -59.33
N LEU A 102 48.68 73.32 -60.46
CA LEU A 102 48.85 74.59 -61.09
C LEU A 102 48.36 75.76 -60.23
N ARG A 103 47.27 75.53 -59.43
CA ARG A 103 46.67 76.57 -58.59
C ARG A 103 47.33 76.68 -57.21
N THR A 104 47.60 75.60 -56.54
CA THR A 104 48.05 75.56 -55.13
C THR A 104 49.49 75.06 -54.93
N GLY A 105 50.21 74.72 -56.03
CA GLY A 105 51.54 74.17 -55.99
C GLY A 105 51.62 72.63 -55.91
N SER A 106 50.61 71.98 -55.37
CA SER A 106 50.50 70.52 -55.35
C SER A 106 49.04 70.11 -55.53
N GLY A 107 48.80 68.91 -56.06
CA GLY A 107 47.46 68.39 -56.28
C GLY A 107 47.46 66.87 -56.18
N HIS A 108 46.36 66.34 -55.73
CA HIS A 108 46.22 64.91 -55.69
C HIS A 108 44.84 64.47 -56.17
N SER A 109 44.77 63.28 -56.77
CA SER A 109 43.51 62.67 -57.11
C SER A 109 43.63 61.16 -57.11
N THR A 110 42.51 60.52 -56.89
CA THR A 110 42.44 59.07 -56.97
C THR A 110 41.33 58.69 -57.95
N ARG A 111 41.64 57.91 -58.97
CA ARG A 111 40.67 57.49 -59.99
C ARG A 111 40.57 55.99 -60.06
N TYR A 112 39.36 55.48 -60.31
CA TYR A 112 39.10 54.07 -60.56
C TYR A 112 39.21 53.87 -62.08
N SER A 113 40.15 52.98 -62.49
CA SER A 113 40.25 52.56 -63.87
C SER A 113 39.18 51.52 -64.16
N SER A 114 38.18 51.85 -64.94
CA SER A 114 37.11 50.95 -65.37
C SER A 114 37.62 49.79 -66.21
N THR A 115 38.79 49.94 -66.83
CA THR A 115 39.41 48.95 -67.72
C THR A 115 40.31 47.98 -66.98
N LEU A 116 40.89 48.35 -65.83
CA LEU A 116 41.84 47.53 -65.05
C LEU A 116 41.32 47.17 -63.69
N LEU A 117 40.12 47.61 -63.32
CA LEU A 117 39.52 47.42 -61.96
C LEU A 117 40.44 47.85 -60.80
N GLU A 118 41.38 48.83 -61.16
CA GLU A 118 42.39 49.28 -60.22
C GLU A 118 42.18 50.77 -59.86
N LYS A 119 42.36 51.06 -58.60
CA LYS A 119 42.31 52.40 -58.06
C LYS A 119 43.72 52.97 -58.15
N THR A 120 43.94 53.96 -59.07
CA THR A 120 45.23 54.66 -59.26
C THR A 120 45.22 55.95 -58.50
N SER A 121 46.27 56.17 -57.72
CA SER A 121 46.50 57.46 -57.02
C SER A 121 47.49 58.27 -57.84
N TYR A 122 47.15 59.53 -58.02
CA TYR A 122 47.92 60.55 -58.77
C TYR A 122 48.29 61.66 -57.80
N TYR A 123 49.60 62.00 -57.83
CA TYR A 123 50.12 63.21 -57.13
C TYR A 123 50.82 64.04 -58.16
N ALA A 124 50.61 65.39 -58.12
CA ALA A 124 51.16 66.32 -59.02
C ALA A 124 51.79 67.49 -58.23
N ARG A 125 52.89 68.02 -58.69
CA ARG A 125 53.60 69.12 -58.13
C ARG A 125 53.95 70.14 -59.24
N ARG A 126 53.69 71.40 -58.95
CA ARG A 126 54.11 72.51 -59.85
C ARG A 126 55.59 72.76 -59.69
N MET A 127 56.27 72.84 -60.80
CA MET A 127 57.69 73.19 -60.92
C MET A 127 57.88 74.76 -60.95
N PRO A 128 59.09 75.29 -60.66
CA PRO A 128 59.35 76.71 -60.66
C PRO A 128 59.19 77.34 -62.05
N ASP A 129 59.37 76.58 -63.11
CA ASP A 129 59.17 77.01 -64.50
C ASP A 129 57.70 77.03 -64.94
N GLY A 130 56.76 76.70 -64.01
CA GLY A 130 55.33 76.67 -64.28
C GLY A 130 54.82 75.36 -64.85
N THR A 131 55.66 74.40 -65.16
CA THR A 131 55.28 73.06 -65.58
C THR A 131 54.80 72.20 -64.37
N VAL A 132 54.20 71.08 -64.62
CA VAL A 132 53.72 70.14 -63.55
C VAL A 132 54.34 68.78 -63.74
N LEU A 133 54.97 68.23 -62.68
CA LEU A 133 55.42 66.87 -62.67
C LEU A 133 54.38 66.06 -61.90
N ARG A 134 53.89 64.96 -62.49
CA ARG A 134 52.89 64.09 -61.95
C ARG A 134 53.46 62.70 -61.77
N ILE A 135 53.22 62.07 -60.59
CA ILE A 135 53.49 60.65 -60.29
C ILE A 135 52.19 59.88 -60.12
N SER A 136 52.14 58.68 -60.60
CA SER A 136 50.98 57.81 -60.40
C SER A 136 51.38 56.36 -60.02
N ILE A 137 50.58 55.75 -59.16
CA ILE A 137 50.73 54.35 -58.74
C ILE A 137 49.38 53.68 -58.69
N SER A 138 49.36 52.40 -59.14
CA SER A 138 48.19 51.54 -58.96
C SER A 138 48.10 50.98 -57.52
N ARG A 139 46.93 51.07 -56.87
CA ARG A 139 46.67 50.49 -55.55
C ARG A 139 46.62 48.95 -55.54
N ALA A 140 46.72 48.29 -56.70
CA ALA A 140 46.91 46.85 -56.78
C ALA A 140 48.12 46.36 -55.96
N THR A 141 49.15 47.25 -55.87
CA THR A 141 50.37 46.92 -55.11
C THR A 141 50.12 46.72 -53.61
N VAL A 142 49.15 47.52 -52.99
CA VAL A 142 48.78 47.37 -51.59
C VAL A 142 48.04 46.05 -51.40
N GLY A 143 47.15 45.71 -52.34
CA GLY A 143 46.43 44.46 -52.32
C GLY A 143 47.38 43.21 -52.42
N MET A 144 48.40 43.29 -53.27
CA MET A 144 49.43 42.23 -53.38
C MET A 144 50.25 42.05 -52.09
N LEU A 145 50.59 43.16 -51.41
CA LEU A 145 51.31 43.11 -50.16
C LEU A 145 50.45 42.43 -49.05
N LEU A 146 49.16 42.74 -48.98
CA LEU A 146 48.25 42.11 -48.07
C LEU A 146 48.05 40.64 -48.41
N LEU A 147 47.98 40.30 -49.72
CA LEU A 147 47.86 38.89 -50.13
C LEU A 147 49.11 38.06 -49.74
N GLY A 148 50.29 38.69 -49.79
CA GLY A 148 51.55 38.05 -49.32
C GLY A 148 51.57 37.79 -47.83
N MET A 149 50.80 38.53 -47.00
CA MET A 149 50.69 38.28 -45.56
C MET A 149 49.61 37.23 -45.20
N LEU A 150 48.74 36.87 -46.16
CA LEU A 150 47.63 35.96 -45.93
C LEU A 150 48.08 34.56 -45.38
N PRO A 151 49.15 33.93 -45.85
CA PRO A 151 49.59 32.66 -45.29
C PRO A 151 49.98 32.72 -43.82
N ALA A 152 50.63 33.78 -43.38
CA ALA A 152 51.01 34.00 -41.98
C ALA A 152 49.77 34.21 -41.09
N ILE A 153 48.79 34.95 -41.61
CA ILE A 153 47.52 35.17 -40.90
C ILE A 153 46.71 33.88 -40.80
N LEU A 154 46.66 33.11 -41.88
CA LEU A 154 45.99 31.81 -41.87
C LEU A 154 46.67 30.80 -40.94
N LEU A 155 48.00 30.79 -40.88
CA LEU A 155 48.76 29.93 -39.98
C LEU A 155 48.48 30.29 -38.52
N THR A 156 48.55 31.57 -38.19
CA THR A 156 48.24 32.04 -36.79
C THR A 156 46.79 31.75 -36.41
N ALA A 157 45.84 31.94 -37.34
CA ALA A 157 44.43 31.60 -37.12
C ALA A 157 44.25 30.07 -36.91
N ALA A 158 44.92 29.26 -37.70
CA ALA A 158 44.85 27.80 -37.53
C ALA A 158 45.41 27.35 -36.17
N VAL A 159 46.55 27.88 -35.75
CA VAL A 159 47.14 27.58 -34.42
C VAL A 159 46.21 28.04 -33.31
N ALA A 160 45.65 29.25 -33.42
CA ALA A 160 44.69 29.76 -32.41
C ALA A 160 43.43 28.91 -32.33
N LEU A 161 42.90 28.41 -33.45
CA LEU A 161 41.75 27.51 -33.47
C LEU A 161 42.06 26.16 -32.84
N ILE A 162 43.22 25.55 -33.14
CA ILE A 162 43.66 24.29 -32.55
C ILE A 162 43.81 24.44 -31.03
N LEU A 163 44.51 25.49 -30.59
CA LEU A 163 44.69 25.76 -29.16
C LEU A 163 43.36 26.00 -28.44
N SER A 164 42.48 26.82 -29.06
CA SER A 164 41.13 27.06 -28.54
C SER A 164 40.31 25.78 -28.45
N GLY A 165 40.42 24.86 -29.43
CA GLY A 165 39.75 23.56 -29.41
C GLY A 165 40.25 22.65 -28.28
N LEU A 166 41.57 22.61 -28.07
CA LEU A 166 42.17 21.84 -26.98
C LEU A 166 41.77 22.39 -25.60
N LEU A 167 41.79 23.71 -25.43
CA LEU A 167 41.38 24.37 -24.19
C LEU A 167 39.88 24.18 -23.93
N ALA A 168 39.04 24.39 -24.95
CA ALA A 168 37.60 24.19 -24.84
C ALA A 168 37.26 22.74 -24.48
N GLY A 169 37.97 21.75 -25.04
CA GLY A 169 37.82 20.34 -24.73
C GLY A 169 38.20 20.01 -23.29
N ARG A 170 39.34 20.51 -22.83
CA ARG A 170 39.78 20.36 -21.44
C ARG A 170 38.85 21.05 -20.44
N LEU A 171 38.45 22.28 -20.69
CA LEU A 171 37.59 23.05 -19.81
C LEU A 171 36.17 22.43 -19.74
N SER A 172 35.62 22.02 -20.89
CA SER A 172 34.32 21.35 -20.95
C SER A 172 34.30 20.04 -20.16
N ARG A 173 35.35 19.23 -20.27
CA ARG A 173 35.47 18.01 -19.47
C ARG A 173 35.63 18.29 -17.98
N ARG A 174 36.46 19.27 -17.62
CA ARG A 174 36.71 19.64 -16.22
C ARG A 174 35.44 20.15 -15.52
N ILE A 175 34.57 20.86 -16.24
CA ILE A 175 33.30 21.34 -15.69
C ILE A 175 32.25 20.22 -15.59
N THR A 176 32.21 19.31 -16.58
CA THR A 176 31.14 18.30 -16.61
C THR A 176 31.48 17.00 -15.90
N ALA A 177 32.75 16.68 -15.67
CA ALA A 177 33.16 15.44 -15.00
C ALA A 177 32.63 15.35 -13.55
N PRO A 178 32.78 16.37 -12.70
CA PRO A 178 32.22 16.34 -11.33
C PRO A 178 30.69 16.24 -11.31
N LEU A 179 30.00 16.89 -12.28
CA LEU A 179 28.54 16.83 -12.39
C LEU A 179 28.02 15.44 -12.78
N ASN A 180 28.78 14.71 -13.60
CA ASN A 180 28.40 13.36 -14.01
C ASN A 180 28.81 12.30 -12.96
N ALA A 181 29.69 12.62 -12.05
CA ALA A 181 30.14 11.76 -10.96
C ALA A 181 29.36 11.98 -9.65
N LEU A 182 28.29 12.79 -9.70
CA LEU A 182 27.43 13.04 -8.53
C LEU A 182 26.80 11.74 -8.04
N ASP A 183 27.07 11.39 -6.78
CA ASP A 183 26.34 10.35 -6.06
C ASP A 183 25.04 10.93 -5.51
N LEU A 184 23.92 10.48 -6.09
CA LEU A 184 22.59 10.88 -5.63
C LEU A 184 22.10 10.03 -4.46
N GLU A 185 22.83 8.95 -4.13
CA GLU A 185 22.54 8.18 -2.92
C GLU A 185 23.10 8.86 -1.66
N HIS A 186 24.24 9.56 -1.79
CA HIS A 186 24.84 10.33 -0.71
C HIS A 186 25.04 11.79 -1.14
N PRO A 187 23.95 12.58 -1.31
CA PRO A 187 24.04 13.91 -1.92
C PRO A 187 24.96 14.88 -1.19
N LEU A 188 25.07 14.77 0.13
CA LEU A 188 25.88 15.66 0.97
C LEU A 188 27.36 15.28 1.04
N GLU A 189 27.74 14.09 0.59
CA GLU A 189 29.12 13.60 0.59
C GLU A 189 29.85 13.93 -0.73
N ASN A 190 29.14 14.54 -1.68
CA ASN A 190 29.75 14.95 -2.95
C ASN A 190 30.68 16.15 -2.77
N ASP A 191 31.96 15.97 -3.10
CA ASP A 191 32.94 17.06 -3.23
C ASP A 191 32.80 17.74 -4.59
N THR A 192 31.91 18.71 -4.70
CA THR A 192 31.52 19.38 -5.94
C THR A 192 31.54 20.90 -5.78
N TYR A 193 31.05 21.60 -6.82
CA TYR A 193 30.95 23.07 -6.80
C TYR A 193 30.02 23.56 -5.69
N GLU A 194 30.42 24.62 -4.98
CA GLU A 194 29.63 25.23 -3.90
C GLU A 194 28.24 25.64 -4.36
N GLU A 195 28.11 26.04 -5.63
CA GLU A 195 26.86 26.46 -6.25
C GLU A 195 25.83 25.32 -6.35
N LEU A 196 26.26 24.07 -6.25
CA LEU A 196 25.38 22.88 -6.26
C LEU A 196 24.91 22.48 -4.87
N SER A 197 25.53 22.98 -3.84
CA SER A 197 25.20 22.65 -2.43
C SER A 197 23.71 22.85 -2.10
N PRO A 198 23.04 23.96 -2.49
CA PRO A 198 21.60 24.12 -2.24
C PRO A 198 20.74 23.08 -2.95
N LEU A 199 21.16 22.66 -4.17
CA LEU A 199 20.46 21.63 -4.93
C LEU A 199 20.62 20.27 -4.28
N LEU A 200 21.85 19.92 -3.87
CA LEU A 200 22.15 18.65 -3.19
C LEU A 200 21.43 18.55 -1.84
N CYS A 201 21.37 19.64 -1.08
CA CYS A 201 20.59 19.72 0.15
C CYS A 201 19.09 19.45 -0.12
N ARG A 202 18.54 20.04 -1.18
CA ARG A 202 17.13 19.84 -1.54
C ARG A 202 16.84 18.41 -1.96
N ILE A 203 17.73 17.78 -2.73
CA ILE A 203 17.63 16.36 -3.10
C ILE A 203 17.67 15.48 -1.86
N ASN A 204 18.59 15.75 -0.92
CA ASN A 204 18.69 14.99 0.32
C ASN A 204 17.42 15.09 1.18
N VAL A 205 16.81 16.27 1.27
CA VAL A 205 15.54 16.47 1.99
C VAL A 205 14.42 15.68 1.32
N GLN A 206 14.29 15.77 -0.02
CA GLN A 206 13.28 15.02 -0.76
C GLN A 206 13.46 13.50 -0.60
N ARG A 207 14.68 13.00 -0.69
CA ARG A 207 14.99 11.60 -0.48
C ARG A 207 14.58 11.12 0.93
N ARG A 208 14.97 11.85 1.96
CA ARG A 208 14.56 11.53 3.35
C ARG A 208 13.04 11.51 3.51
N GLN A 209 12.34 12.42 2.84
CA GLN A 209 10.88 12.44 2.85
C GLN A 209 10.29 11.21 2.16
N ILE A 210 10.82 10.81 1.01
CA ILE A 210 10.39 9.59 0.30
C ILE A 210 10.67 8.35 1.15
N ASP A 211 11.86 8.22 1.72
CA ASP A 211 12.24 7.10 2.57
C ASP A 211 11.33 7.00 3.81
N SER A 212 11.02 8.15 4.43
CA SER A 212 10.07 8.23 5.54
C SER A 212 8.66 7.79 5.12
N GLN A 213 8.17 8.24 3.97
CA GLN A 213 6.86 7.85 3.45
C GLN A 213 6.78 6.35 3.11
N LEU A 214 7.85 5.81 2.49
CA LEU A 214 7.94 4.38 2.19
C LEU A 214 7.97 3.53 3.47
N THR A 215 8.71 3.99 4.48
CA THR A 215 8.77 3.32 5.78
C THR A 215 7.41 3.34 6.48
N ASP A 216 6.72 4.48 6.45
CA ASP A 216 5.39 4.64 7.04
C ASP A 216 4.34 3.77 6.31
N LEU A 217 4.42 3.73 4.97
CA LEU A 217 3.54 2.87 4.16
C LEU A 217 3.77 1.39 4.47
N ARG A 218 5.04 0.94 4.51
CA ARG A 218 5.39 -0.45 4.87
C ARG A 218 4.92 -0.80 6.28
N ARG A 219 5.08 0.13 7.24
CA ARG A 219 4.59 -0.06 8.60
C ARG A 219 3.08 -0.24 8.63
N ARG A 220 2.31 0.65 7.99
CA ARG A 220 0.84 0.56 7.95
C ARG A 220 0.36 -0.73 7.27
N THR A 221 1.00 -1.12 6.18
CA THR A 221 0.68 -2.39 5.51
C THR A 221 0.99 -3.59 6.41
N GLY A 222 2.13 -3.57 7.11
CA GLY A 222 2.50 -4.61 8.06
C GLY A 222 1.56 -4.69 9.27
N GLU A 223 1.17 -3.54 9.84
CA GLU A 223 0.18 -3.47 10.93
C GLU A 223 -1.18 -4.05 10.48
N PHE A 224 -1.65 -3.69 9.29
CA PHE A 224 -2.88 -4.25 8.73
C PHE A 224 -2.80 -5.77 8.56
N GLN A 225 -1.69 -6.28 8.00
CA GLN A 225 -1.47 -7.72 7.84
C GLN A 225 -1.40 -8.44 9.19
N GLN A 226 -0.75 -7.86 10.20
CA GLN A 226 -0.70 -8.45 11.55
C GLN A 226 -2.09 -8.50 12.18
N ILE A 227 -2.88 -7.43 12.10
CA ILE A 227 -4.24 -7.40 12.63
C ILE A 227 -5.08 -8.51 11.97
N THR A 228 -5.11 -8.54 10.64
CA THR A 228 -5.93 -9.50 9.89
C THR A 228 -5.47 -10.94 10.07
N SER A 229 -4.17 -11.18 10.29
CA SER A 229 -3.62 -12.53 10.51
C SER A 229 -4.00 -13.15 11.87
N HIS A 230 -4.25 -12.29 12.88
CA HIS A 230 -4.63 -12.74 14.23
C HIS A 230 -6.15 -12.73 14.48
N MET A 231 -6.93 -12.25 13.51
CA MET A 231 -8.38 -12.34 13.58
C MET A 231 -8.84 -13.80 13.54
N GLN A 232 -9.88 -14.09 14.31
CA GLN A 232 -10.56 -15.41 14.27
C GLN A 232 -11.59 -15.45 13.15
N GLU A 233 -12.12 -14.30 12.79
CA GLU A 233 -13.08 -14.09 11.71
C GLU A 233 -12.38 -14.18 10.36
N GLY A 234 -13.03 -14.85 9.40
CA GLY A 234 -12.58 -14.85 8.01
C GLY A 234 -12.78 -13.48 7.38
N LEU A 235 -11.74 -12.95 6.73
CA LEU A 235 -11.81 -11.71 5.95
C LEU A 235 -11.34 -11.99 4.54
N VAL A 236 -12.19 -11.63 3.56
CA VAL A 236 -11.84 -11.63 2.14
C VAL A 236 -12.18 -10.27 1.55
N LEU A 237 -11.25 -9.69 0.82
CA LEU A 237 -11.46 -8.47 0.03
C LEU A 237 -11.55 -8.86 -1.44
N LEU A 238 -12.57 -8.37 -2.10
CA LEU A 238 -12.84 -8.61 -3.52
C LEU A 238 -12.75 -7.29 -4.29
N ASP A 239 -12.36 -7.35 -5.55
CA ASP A 239 -12.45 -6.22 -6.47
C ASP A 239 -13.90 -6.04 -7.00
N ASP A 240 -14.07 -5.08 -7.90
CA ASP A 240 -15.35 -4.78 -8.54
C ASP A 240 -15.84 -5.90 -9.48
N ALA A 241 -14.95 -6.79 -9.92
CA ALA A 241 -15.26 -7.96 -10.72
C ALA A 241 -15.51 -9.24 -9.89
N GLY A 242 -15.32 -9.18 -8.54
CA GLY A 242 -15.45 -10.31 -7.64
C GLY A 242 -14.19 -11.16 -7.49
N ALA A 243 -13.04 -10.71 -8.00
CA ALA A 243 -11.77 -11.41 -7.82
C ALA A 243 -11.17 -11.13 -6.43
N VAL A 244 -10.53 -12.14 -5.84
CA VAL A 244 -9.94 -12.06 -4.50
C VAL A 244 -8.71 -11.16 -4.51
N LEU A 245 -8.78 -10.00 -3.86
CA LEU A 245 -7.67 -9.09 -3.63
C LEU A 245 -6.81 -9.47 -2.42
N SER A 246 -7.48 -9.93 -1.37
CA SER A 246 -6.82 -10.31 -0.11
C SER A 246 -7.67 -11.32 0.64
N ILE A 247 -7.01 -12.25 1.30
CA ILE A 247 -7.64 -13.26 2.16
C ILE A 247 -6.79 -13.46 3.41
N ASN A 248 -7.41 -13.48 4.59
CA ASN A 248 -6.68 -13.73 5.83
C ASN A 248 -6.59 -15.23 6.16
N PRO A 249 -5.69 -15.65 7.09
CA PRO A 249 -5.52 -17.06 7.44
C PRO A 249 -6.79 -17.71 8.00
N ALA A 250 -7.68 -16.95 8.64
CA ALA A 250 -8.94 -17.48 9.13
C ALA A 250 -9.88 -17.82 7.96
N ALA A 251 -10.00 -16.93 6.98
CA ALA A 251 -10.77 -17.19 5.77
C ALA A 251 -10.20 -18.39 4.97
N CYS A 252 -8.86 -18.49 4.86
CA CYS A 252 -8.23 -19.67 4.24
C CYS A 252 -8.70 -20.98 4.89
N ARG A 253 -8.79 -21.02 6.22
CA ARG A 253 -9.29 -22.20 6.94
C ARG A 253 -10.79 -22.45 6.72
N ILE A 254 -11.60 -21.38 6.69
CA ILE A 254 -13.05 -21.47 6.53
C ILE A 254 -13.43 -21.94 5.11
N PHE A 255 -12.71 -21.43 4.10
CA PHE A 255 -12.97 -21.75 2.69
C PHE A 255 -12.13 -22.91 2.16
N GLU A 256 -11.27 -23.52 3.02
CA GLU A 256 -10.32 -24.58 2.61
C GLU A 256 -9.45 -24.14 1.42
N ALA A 257 -9.09 -22.85 1.38
CA ALA A 257 -8.32 -22.21 0.33
C ALA A 257 -6.90 -21.87 0.81
N ASP A 258 -6.00 -21.60 -0.12
CA ASP A 258 -4.67 -21.09 0.14
C ASP A 258 -4.45 -19.75 -0.61
N GLU A 259 -3.27 -19.16 -0.48
CA GLU A 259 -2.95 -17.89 -1.11
C GLU A 259 -2.95 -17.94 -2.65
N THR A 260 -3.05 -19.11 -3.25
CA THR A 260 -3.14 -19.25 -4.73
C THR A 260 -4.49 -18.80 -5.26
N CYS A 261 -5.48 -18.57 -4.40
CA CYS A 261 -6.78 -18.00 -4.77
C CYS A 261 -6.73 -16.50 -5.08
N LEU A 262 -5.63 -15.80 -4.76
CA LEU A 262 -5.47 -14.38 -5.08
C LEU A 262 -5.59 -14.13 -6.59
N GLY A 263 -6.42 -13.16 -6.97
CA GLY A 263 -6.74 -12.82 -8.35
C GLY A 263 -7.72 -13.79 -9.04
N GLN A 264 -8.20 -14.82 -8.36
CA GLN A 264 -9.26 -15.69 -8.87
C GLN A 264 -10.64 -15.16 -8.46
N ASP A 265 -11.64 -15.51 -9.24
CA ASP A 265 -13.03 -15.22 -8.90
C ASP A 265 -13.40 -15.94 -7.59
N PHE A 266 -13.98 -15.22 -6.65
CA PHE A 266 -14.39 -15.75 -5.35
C PHE A 266 -15.34 -16.94 -5.44
N LEU A 267 -16.17 -16.99 -6.49
CA LEU A 267 -17.08 -18.12 -6.75
C LEU A 267 -16.33 -19.42 -7.11
N THR A 268 -15.05 -19.36 -7.44
CA THR A 268 -14.22 -20.56 -7.58
C THR A 268 -13.70 -21.06 -6.23
N VAL A 269 -13.58 -20.15 -5.26
CA VAL A 269 -13.13 -20.45 -3.88
C VAL A 269 -14.29 -20.99 -3.05
N ASP A 270 -15.45 -20.34 -3.13
CA ASP A 270 -16.70 -20.82 -2.50
C ASP A 270 -17.80 -21.03 -3.55
N ARG A 271 -18.13 -22.28 -3.77
CA ARG A 271 -19.15 -22.70 -4.74
C ARG A 271 -20.55 -22.81 -4.14
N SER A 272 -20.77 -22.35 -2.90
CA SER A 272 -22.09 -22.40 -2.30
C SER A 272 -23.03 -21.44 -2.97
N ARG A 273 -24.25 -21.91 -3.30
CA ARG A 273 -25.27 -21.12 -3.95
C ARG A 273 -25.70 -19.93 -3.10
N ASP A 274 -25.72 -20.13 -1.79
CA ASP A 274 -26.19 -19.12 -0.84
C ASP A 274 -25.22 -17.94 -0.75
N VAL A 275 -23.90 -18.21 -0.72
CA VAL A 275 -22.86 -17.17 -0.73
C VAL A 275 -22.82 -16.46 -2.08
N SER A 276 -23.01 -17.20 -3.17
CA SER A 276 -23.08 -16.62 -4.52
C SER A 276 -24.23 -15.61 -4.64
N ALA A 277 -25.44 -16.01 -4.21
CA ALA A 277 -26.60 -15.12 -4.22
C ALA A 277 -26.42 -13.90 -3.30
N ALA A 278 -25.84 -14.10 -2.12
CA ALA A 278 -25.55 -13.03 -1.18
C ALA A 278 -24.51 -12.04 -1.72
N LEU A 279 -23.51 -12.51 -2.48
CA LEU A 279 -22.53 -11.66 -3.13
C LEU A 279 -23.18 -10.82 -4.26
N GLU A 280 -24.01 -11.44 -5.10
CA GLU A 280 -24.77 -10.72 -6.14
C GLU A 280 -25.67 -9.64 -5.52
N GLU A 281 -26.37 -9.96 -4.44
CA GLU A 281 -27.21 -9.01 -3.69
C GLU A 281 -26.39 -7.88 -3.08
N ALA A 282 -25.23 -8.16 -2.50
CA ALA A 282 -24.35 -7.14 -1.92
C ALA A 282 -23.73 -6.22 -2.98
N MET A 283 -23.43 -6.73 -4.16
CA MET A 283 -22.93 -5.93 -5.30
C MET A 283 -24.03 -5.03 -5.92
N ALA A 284 -25.31 -5.36 -5.78
CA ALA A 284 -26.45 -4.44 -5.99
C ALA A 284 -26.44 -3.33 -4.89
N PRO A 285 -27.43 -2.54 -4.57
CA PRO A 285 -27.29 -1.50 -3.55
C PRO A 285 -27.30 -2.09 -2.13
N GLY A 286 -26.18 -2.58 -1.60
CA GLY A 286 -26.24 -2.82 -0.18
C GLY A 286 -25.26 -3.75 0.50
N HIS A 287 -25.80 -4.46 1.42
CA HIS A 287 -25.24 -5.39 2.38
C HIS A 287 -26.10 -6.65 2.33
N SER A 288 -25.49 -7.80 2.40
CA SER A 288 -26.19 -9.08 2.48
C SER A 288 -25.57 -9.94 3.58
N GLU A 289 -26.44 -10.64 4.30
CA GLU A 289 -26.07 -11.54 5.37
C GLU A 289 -26.65 -12.93 5.07
N VAL A 290 -25.82 -13.97 5.19
CA VAL A 290 -26.26 -15.34 4.92
C VAL A 290 -25.63 -16.31 5.93
N HIS A 291 -26.44 -17.25 6.42
CA HIS A 291 -25.98 -18.35 7.28
C HIS A 291 -25.75 -19.60 6.44
N VAL A 292 -24.57 -20.16 6.53
CA VAL A 292 -24.19 -21.34 5.76
C VAL A 292 -23.71 -22.45 6.71
N GLN A 293 -24.35 -23.62 6.58
CA GLN A 293 -23.95 -24.79 7.33
C GLN A 293 -22.84 -25.56 6.60
N ARG A 294 -21.74 -25.80 7.30
CA ARG A 294 -20.62 -26.62 6.84
C ARG A 294 -20.44 -27.83 7.79
N PRO A 295 -19.68 -28.85 7.42
CA PRO A 295 -19.51 -30.03 8.27
C PRO A 295 -19.06 -29.67 9.70
N GLY A 296 -19.96 -29.85 10.69
CA GLY A 296 -19.70 -29.57 12.09
C GLY A 296 -19.69 -28.11 12.53
N ARG A 297 -19.96 -27.15 11.64
CA ARG A 297 -19.94 -25.69 11.94
C ARG A 297 -21.00 -24.95 11.19
N ILE A 298 -21.40 -23.80 11.75
CA ILE A 298 -22.31 -22.84 11.13
C ILE A 298 -21.59 -21.50 11.04
N TYR A 299 -21.53 -20.97 9.82
CA TYR A 299 -20.90 -19.67 9.54
C TYR A 299 -21.93 -18.64 9.12
N GLN A 300 -21.79 -17.45 9.64
CA GLN A 300 -22.48 -16.25 9.15
C GLN A 300 -21.51 -15.50 8.25
N PHE A 301 -21.92 -15.27 7.00
CA PHE A 301 -21.20 -14.43 6.06
C PHE A 301 -21.90 -13.08 5.96
N ASP A 302 -21.13 -12.03 6.24
CA ASP A 302 -21.53 -10.63 6.11
C ASP A 302 -20.79 -10.06 4.89
N ILE A 303 -21.53 -9.71 3.85
CA ILE A 303 -20.99 -9.24 2.59
C ILE A 303 -21.39 -7.79 2.40
N SER A 304 -20.42 -6.90 2.33
CA SER A 304 -20.65 -5.47 2.20
C SER A 304 -19.85 -4.90 1.05
N ARG A 305 -20.49 -4.05 0.25
CA ARG A 305 -19.85 -3.36 -0.86
C ARG A 305 -18.99 -2.20 -0.38
N ILE A 306 -17.77 -2.09 -0.91
CA ILE A 306 -16.84 -0.98 -0.64
C ILE A 306 -16.97 0.07 -1.75
N ARG A 307 -17.14 1.35 -1.35
CA ARG A 307 -17.26 2.49 -2.26
C ARG A 307 -16.22 3.56 -1.95
N SER A 308 -15.80 4.28 -3.00
CA SER A 308 -15.05 5.53 -2.88
C SER A 308 -15.78 6.60 -3.71
N GLY A 309 -16.55 7.44 -3.04
CA GLY A 309 -17.47 8.37 -3.72
C GLY A 309 -18.59 7.62 -4.44
N GLU A 310 -18.69 7.81 -5.76
CA GLU A 310 -19.67 7.10 -6.61
C GLU A 310 -19.15 5.77 -7.16
N ASP A 311 -17.83 5.55 -7.14
CA ASP A 311 -17.20 4.36 -7.69
C ASP A 311 -17.27 3.17 -6.72
N VAL A 312 -17.57 1.98 -7.26
CA VAL A 312 -17.48 0.71 -6.52
C VAL A 312 -16.05 0.21 -6.60
N LEU A 313 -15.41 0.07 -5.45
CA LEU A 313 -14.05 -0.47 -5.34
C LEU A 313 -14.03 -2.00 -5.24
N GLY A 314 -15.15 -2.61 -4.85
CA GLY A 314 -15.27 -4.04 -4.64
C GLY A 314 -16.18 -4.39 -3.47
N ALA A 315 -15.92 -5.54 -2.83
CA ALA A 315 -16.67 -6.00 -1.67
C ALA A 315 -15.75 -6.55 -0.58
N VAL A 316 -16.26 -6.54 0.66
CA VAL A 316 -15.67 -7.24 1.80
C VAL A 316 -16.60 -8.37 2.21
N VAL A 317 -16.03 -9.56 2.42
CA VAL A 317 -16.71 -10.73 2.98
C VAL A 317 -16.12 -11.01 4.36
N LEU A 318 -16.95 -10.91 5.38
CA LEU A 318 -16.64 -11.31 6.75
C LEU A 318 -17.31 -12.65 7.05
N ALA A 319 -16.57 -13.58 7.62
CA ALA A 319 -17.08 -14.90 7.97
C ALA A 319 -16.91 -15.14 9.47
N PHE A 320 -18.03 -15.31 10.18
CA PHE A 320 -18.09 -15.54 11.62
C PHE A 320 -18.50 -16.99 11.91
N ASP A 321 -17.78 -17.66 12.78
CA ASP A 321 -18.21 -18.97 13.31
C ASP A 321 -19.27 -18.74 14.39
N ILE A 322 -20.54 -18.96 14.04
CA ILE A 322 -21.68 -18.80 14.94
C ILE A 322 -22.18 -20.13 15.50
N THR A 323 -21.39 -21.19 15.40
CA THR A 323 -21.79 -22.56 15.80
C THR A 323 -22.27 -22.60 17.24
N GLN A 324 -21.54 -21.99 18.16
CA GLN A 324 -21.92 -21.95 19.58
C GLN A 324 -23.20 -21.14 19.80
N GLN A 325 -23.35 -20.03 19.12
CA GLN A 325 -24.52 -19.16 19.22
C GLN A 325 -25.77 -19.85 18.69
N GLU A 326 -25.69 -20.45 17.49
CA GLU A 326 -26.83 -21.18 16.90
C GLU A 326 -27.21 -22.44 17.70
N THR A 327 -26.22 -23.19 18.20
CA THR A 327 -26.52 -24.34 19.05
C THR A 327 -27.17 -23.94 20.37
N ALA A 328 -26.74 -22.85 20.99
CA ALA A 328 -27.35 -22.30 22.18
C ALA A 328 -28.79 -21.80 21.91
N GLU A 329 -29.00 -21.11 20.79
CA GLU A 329 -30.33 -20.62 20.40
C GLU A 329 -31.28 -21.76 20.04
N GLN A 330 -30.80 -22.78 19.33
CA GLN A 330 -31.57 -23.97 19.02
C GLN A 330 -31.98 -24.69 20.33
N SER A 331 -31.02 -24.87 21.26
CA SER A 331 -31.30 -25.48 22.57
C SER A 331 -32.35 -24.69 23.36
N ARG A 332 -32.30 -23.35 23.30
CA ARG A 332 -33.28 -22.46 23.95
C ARG A 332 -34.66 -22.59 23.30
N ARG A 333 -34.74 -22.62 21.97
CA ARG A 333 -36.02 -22.84 21.24
C ARG A 333 -36.64 -24.20 21.59
N GLU A 334 -35.84 -25.27 21.56
CA GLU A 334 -36.27 -26.60 21.92
C GLU A 334 -36.73 -26.67 23.37
N PHE A 335 -35.99 -26.06 24.30
CA PHE A 335 -36.39 -25.93 25.69
C PHE A 335 -37.75 -25.28 25.84
N THR A 336 -37.96 -24.11 25.24
CA THR A 336 -39.22 -23.38 25.33
C THR A 336 -40.40 -24.18 24.75
N ALA A 337 -40.19 -24.86 23.61
CA ALA A 337 -41.21 -25.73 23.02
C ALA A 337 -41.54 -26.91 23.93
N ASN A 338 -40.51 -27.58 24.49
CA ASN A 338 -40.71 -28.69 25.39
C ASN A 338 -41.39 -28.29 26.70
N VAL A 339 -41.00 -27.16 27.31
CA VAL A 339 -41.69 -26.57 28.48
C VAL A 339 -43.17 -26.39 28.19
N SER A 340 -43.52 -25.77 27.07
CA SER A 340 -44.92 -25.50 26.71
C SER A 340 -45.69 -26.82 26.57
N HIS A 341 -45.11 -27.84 25.97
CA HIS A 341 -45.75 -29.15 25.78
C HIS A 341 -45.92 -29.88 27.10
N GLU A 342 -44.89 -29.93 27.96
CA GLU A 342 -44.91 -30.66 29.21
C GLU A 342 -45.80 -29.97 30.30
N LEU A 343 -46.04 -28.65 30.22
CA LEU A 343 -47.01 -27.93 31.02
C LEU A 343 -48.44 -28.15 30.54
N LYS A 344 -48.70 -28.20 29.23
CA LYS A 344 -50.03 -28.31 28.63
C LYS A 344 -50.68 -29.68 28.95
N THR A 345 -49.91 -30.74 28.94
CA THR A 345 -50.41 -32.12 29.15
C THR A 345 -51.06 -32.33 30.54
N PRO A 346 -50.40 -32.05 31.69
CA PRO A 346 -51.00 -32.17 32.99
C PRO A 346 -52.17 -31.21 33.22
N LEU A 347 -52.05 -29.97 32.66
CA LEU A 347 -53.10 -28.97 32.74
C LEU A 347 -54.39 -29.45 32.04
N GLN A 348 -54.25 -30.04 30.83
CA GLN A 348 -55.38 -30.67 30.14
C GLN A 348 -55.98 -31.83 30.90
N GLY A 349 -55.15 -32.64 31.56
CA GLY A 349 -55.64 -33.71 32.43
C GLY A 349 -56.45 -33.23 33.64
N ILE A 350 -55.99 -32.14 34.26
CA ILE A 350 -56.70 -31.46 35.34
C ILE A 350 -58.03 -30.90 34.86
N ILE A 351 -58.03 -30.12 33.78
CA ILE A 351 -59.23 -29.50 33.22
C ILE A 351 -60.22 -30.56 32.79
N GLY A 352 -59.82 -31.53 32.00
CA GLY A 352 -60.73 -32.58 31.53
C GLY A 352 -61.32 -33.43 32.68
N SER A 353 -60.52 -33.72 33.73
CA SER A 353 -61.06 -34.41 34.91
C SER A 353 -62.05 -33.56 35.70
N ALA A 354 -61.79 -32.24 35.82
CA ALA A 354 -62.69 -31.31 36.47
C ALA A 354 -63.99 -31.14 35.66
N GLU A 355 -63.94 -30.97 34.36
CA GLU A 355 -65.12 -30.89 33.48
C GLU A 355 -66.00 -32.16 33.55
N LEU A 356 -65.37 -33.35 33.57
CA LEU A 356 -66.13 -34.59 33.74
C LEU A 356 -66.87 -34.66 35.07
N ILE A 357 -66.28 -34.19 36.16
CA ILE A 357 -66.90 -34.07 37.48
C ILE A 357 -68.00 -33.03 37.48
N GLU A 358 -67.75 -31.85 36.95
CA GLU A 358 -68.69 -30.72 36.90
C GLU A 358 -69.95 -31.06 36.07
N ASN A 359 -69.77 -31.72 34.95
CA ASN A 359 -70.89 -32.15 34.08
C ASN A 359 -71.62 -33.41 34.59
N GLY A 360 -71.29 -33.92 35.78
CA GLY A 360 -71.94 -35.10 36.35
C GLY A 360 -71.71 -36.41 35.64
N LEU A 361 -70.68 -36.49 34.80
CA LEU A 361 -70.33 -37.64 33.98
C LEU A 361 -69.50 -38.68 34.75
N VAL A 362 -69.10 -38.36 36.01
CA VAL A 362 -68.34 -39.24 36.88
C VAL A 362 -69.29 -39.88 37.91
N LYS A 363 -69.30 -41.16 38.02
CA LYS A 363 -70.04 -41.83 39.09
C LYS A 363 -69.47 -41.50 40.45
N GLN A 364 -70.36 -41.50 41.49
CA GLN A 364 -69.97 -41.14 42.85
C GLN A 364 -68.85 -42.02 43.41
N GLU A 365 -68.81 -43.29 43.02
CA GLU A 365 -67.79 -44.25 43.38
C GLU A 365 -66.38 -43.92 42.81
N ASP A 366 -66.34 -43.30 41.63
CA ASP A 366 -65.11 -42.92 40.92
C ASP A 366 -64.59 -41.52 41.28
N LEU A 367 -65.39 -40.66 41.94
CA LEU A 367 -65.06 -39.28 42.30
C LEU A 367 -63.72 -39.19 43.08
N PRO A 368 -63.38 -40.05 44.07
CA PRO A 368 -62.06 -39.96 44.71
C PRO A 368 -60.90 -40.23 43.79
N ARG A 369 -61.10 -41.05 42.75
CA ARG A 369 -60.09 -41.41 41.74
C ARG A 369 -59.81 -40.19 40.87
N PHE A 370 -60.83 -39.50 40.39
CA PHE A 370 -60.66 -38.25 39.54
C PHE A 370 -60.07 -37.13 40.36
N VAL A 371 -60.54 -36.85 41.58
CA VAL A 371 -59.92 -35.87 42.48
C VAL A 371 -58.48 -36.22 42.79
N GLY A 372 -58.18 -37.52 43.01
CA GLY A 372 -56.82 -38.01 43.18
C GLY A 372 -55.96 -37.79 41.93
N HIS A 373 -56.57 -37.92 40.73
CA HIS A 373 -55.86 -37.62 39.47
C HIS A 373 -55.55 -36.13 39.33
N ILE A 374 -56.50 -35.25 39.54
CA ILE A 374 -56.31 -33.80 39.55
C ILE A 374 -55.19 -33.39 40.52
N ARG A 375 -55.21 -33.92 41.75
CA ARG A 375 -54.16 -33.65 42.75
C ARG A 375 -52.78 -34.09 42.27
N ARG A 376 -52.65 -35.30 41.73
CA ARG A 376 -51.35 -35.80 41.22
C ARG A 376 -50.82 -34.96 40.06
N GLU A 377 -51.67 -34.57 39.09
CA GLU A 377 -51.28 -33.75 37.97
C GLU A 377 -50.91 -32.34 38.42
N ALA A 378 -51.63 -31.74 39.40
CA ALA A 378 -51.27 -30.46 39.99
C ALA A 378 -49.91 -30.50 40.72
N GLN A 379 -49.66 -31.55 41.52
CA GLN A 379 -48.37 -31.74 42.20
C GLN A 379 -47.24 -31.90 41.22
N ARG A 380 -47.44 -32.64 40.12
CA ARG A 380 -46.47 -32.79 39.02
C ARG A 380 -46.19 -31.45 38.34
N LEU A 381 -47.23 -30.62 38.12
CA LEU A 381 -47.08 -29.31 37.54
C LEU A 381 -46.23 -28.39 38.42
N VAL A 382 -46.49 -28.37 39.73
CA VAL A 382 -45.71 -27.60 40.70
C VAL A 382 -44.23 -28.06 40.72
N ALA A 383 -43.97 -29.36 40.70
CA ALA A 383 -42.62 -29.85 40.63
C ALA A 383 -41.90 -29.45 39.33
N LEU A 384 -42.59 -29.57 38.19
CA LEU A 384 -42.04 -29.16 36.87
C LEU A 384 -41.72 -27.67 36.84
N ILE A 385 -42.61 -26.79 37.35
CA ILE A 385 -42.34 -25.35 37.44
C ILE A 385 -41.11 -25.07 38.32
N GLY A 386 -41.01 -25.79 39.46
CA GLY A 386 -39.85 -25.71 40.35
C GLY A 386 -38.54 -26.05 39.64
N ASP A 387 -38.55 -27.17 38.89
CA ASP A 387 -37.37 -27.62 38.11
C ASP A 387 -36.97 -26.61 37.01
N ILE A 388 -37.96 -25.99 36.33
CA ILE A 388 -37.73 -24.98 35.31
C ILE A 388 -37.07 -23.72 35.92
N ILE A 389 -37.61 -23.23 37.06
CA ILE A 389 -37.06 -22.06 37.75
C ILE A 389 -35.62 -22.33 38.19
N ARG A 390 -35.34 -23.51 38.72
CA ARG A 390 -34.00 -23.91 39.15
C ARG A 390 -33.02 -23.95 37.98
N LEU A 391 -33.45 -24.53 36.89
CA LEU A 391 -32.61 -24.63 35.69
C LEU A 391 -32.31 -23.24 35.11
N SER A 392 -33.30 -22.32 35.09
CA SER A 392 -33.11 -20.94 34.70
C SER A 392 -32.09 -20.19 35.58
N GLN A 393 -32.17 -20.38 36.90
CA GLN A 393 -31.21 -19.81 37.85
C GLN A 393 -29.77 -20.30 37.62
N LEU A 394 -29.62 -21.59 37.29
CA LEU A 394 -28.32 -22.19 36.98
C LEU A 394 -27.75 -21.71 35.63
N ASP A 395 -28.61 -21.47 34.65
CA ASP A 395 -28.21 -20.93 33.32
C ASP A 395 -27.79 -19.46 33.39
N GLU A 396 -28.43 -18.65 34.25
CA GLU A 396 -28.13 -17.22 34.41
C GLU A 396 -26.86 -16.99 35.24
N GLY A 397 -26.36 -18.02 35.95
CA GLY A 397 -25.11 -17.95 36.71
C GLY A 397 -25.22 -17.05 37.94
N ASP A 398 -26.42 -16.89 38.54
CA ASP A 398 -26.63 -16.10 39.75
C ASP A 398 -25.68 -16.58 40.87
N PRO A 399 -25.02 -15.67 41.58
CA PRO A 399 -24.13 -16.03 42.67
C PRO A 399 -24.91 -16.68 43.83
N LEU A 400 -24.69 -17.98 44.03
CA LEU A 400 -25.27 -18.74 45.12
C LEU A 400 -24.28 -18.80 46.30
N PRO A 401 -24.77 -18.92 47.57
CA PRO A 401 -23.89 -18.97 48.73
C PRO A 401 -23.10 -20.30 48.77
N TRP A 402 -21.78 -20.17 48.80
CA TRP A 402 -20.85 -21.30 48.95
C TRP A 402 -20.57 -21.52 50.42
N GLU A 403 -20.54 -22.79 50.81
CA GLU A 403 -20.24 -23.21 52.20
C GLU A 403 -19.45 -24.51 52.20
N GLN A 404 -18.85 -24.86 53.35
CA GLN A 404 -18.22 -26.16 53.57
C GLN A 404 -19.29 -27.22 53.83
N VAL A 405 -19.51 -28.09 52.91
CA VAL A 405 -20.53 -29.14 52.97
C VAL A 405 -19.90 -30.47 53.36
N ASP A 406 -20.44 -31.12 54.41
CA ASP A 406 -20.14 -32.48 54.81
C ASP A 406 -20.92 -33.42 53.90
N ILE A 407 -20.24 -34.00 52.89
CA ILE A 407 -20.89 -34.83 51.85
C ILE A 407 -21.49 -36.12 52.43
N PRO A 408 -20.81 -36.88 53.25
CA PRO A 408 -21.41 -38.08 53.86
C PRO A 408 -22.64 -37.80 54.72
N ALA A 409 -22.62 -36.70 55.50
CA ALA A 409 -23.79 -36.28 56.29
C ALA A 409 -24.97 -35.97 55.38
N LEU A 410 -24.72 -35.20 54.30
CA LEU A 410 -25.73 -34.84 53.29
C LEU A 410 -26.32 -36.11 52.62
N CYS A 411 -25.49 -37.10 52.25
CA CYS A 411 -25.96 -38.35 51.67
C CYS A 411 -26.84 -39.17 52.65
N ARG A 412 -26.49 -39.17 53.96
CA ARG A 412 -27.32 -39.84 54.99
C ARG A 412 -28.67 -39.16 55.19
N ASP A 413 -28.69 -37.81 55.20
CA ASP A 413 -29.94 -37.06 55.30
C ASP A 413 -30.87 -37.39 54.12
N ILE A 414 -30.36 -37.39 52.91
CA ILE A 414 -31.09 -37.73 51.67
C ILE A 414 -31.58 -39.17 51.70
N ALA A 415 -30.73 -40.13 52.15
CA ALA A 415 -31.14 -41.54 52.28
C ALA A 415 -32.27 -41.71 53.31
N ALA A 416 -32.27 -40.89 54.40
CA ALA A 416 -33.37 -40.89 55.37
C ALA A 416 -34.68 -40.40 54.77
N ASP A 417 -34.61 -39.32 53.98
CA ASP A 417 -35.77 -38.70 53.27
C ASP A 417 -36.36 -39.65 52.22
N LEU A 418 -35.54 -40.51 51.57
CA LEU A 418 -35.95 -41.42 50.52
C LEU A 418 -36.31 -42.79 51.04
N ARG A 419 -36.19 -43.09 52.36
CA ARG A 419 -36.43 -44.38 52.96
C ARG A 419 -37.83 -44.94 52.66
N ASP A 420 -38.86 -44.18 52.88
CA ASP A 420 -40.24 -44.57 52.62
C ASP A 420 -40.51 -44.94 51.17
N LYS A 421 -39.84 -44.20 50.23
CA LYS A 421 -39.95 -44.45 48.79
C LYS A 421 -39.24 -45.77 48.45
N ALA A 422 -38.05 -45.97 48.99
CA ALA A 422 -37.23 -47.18 48.78
C ALA A 422 -37.96 -48.45 49.34
N GLU A 423 -38.54 -48.38 50.53
CA GLU A 423 -39.32 -49.42 51.08
C GLU A 423 -40.56 -49.78 50.25
N LYS A 424 -41.31 -48.77 49.78
CA LYS A 424 -42.45 -48.97 48.88
C LYS A 424 -42.08 -49.63 47.56
N SER A 425 -40.87 -49.34 47.08
CA SER A 425 -40.32 -49.92 45.84
C SER A 425 -39.59 -51.24 46.09
N GLN A 426 -39.50 -51.72 47.32
CA GLN A 426 -38.74 -52.89 47.72
C GLN A 426 -37.26 -52.83 47.34
N VAL A 427 -36.64 -51.68 47.50
CA VAL A 427 -35.24 -51.38 47.14
C VAL A 427 -34.46 -51.07 48.41
N SER A 428 -33.29 -51.73 48.60
CA SER A 428 -32.40 -51.38 49.71
C SER A 428 -31.53 -50.18 49.37
N LEU A 429 -31.53 -49.18 50.24
CA LEU A 429 -30.69 -47.97 50.06
C LEU A 429 -29.60 -47.95 51.14
N THR A 430 -28.33 -47.94 50.72
CA THR A 430 -27.16 -47.90 51.60
C THR A 430 -26.25 -46.76 51.30
N VAL A 431 -25.67 -46.10 52.32
CA VAL A 431 -24.69 -45.03 52.19
C VAL A 431 -23.40 -45.47 52.87
N GLU A 432 -22.33 -45.51 52.12
CA GLU A 432 -20.98 -45.87 52.56
C GLU A 432 -19.98 -44.78 52.19
N GLY A 433 -18.91 -44.64 52.94
CA GLY A 433 -17.85 -43.75 52.49
C GLY A 433 -16.99 -43.12 53.57
N GLN A 434 -16.07 -42.28 53.10
CA GLN A 434 -15.07 -41.61 53.90
C GLN A 434 -15.60 -40.22 54.32
N ASP A 435 -15.01 -39.64 55.39
CA ASP A 435 -15.34 -38.27 55.82
C ASP A 435 -14.72 -37.28 54.86
N VAL A 436 -15.52 -36.72 53.97
CA VAL A 436 -15.11 -35.81 52.91
C VAL A 436 -15.93 -34.54 52.96
N ARG A 437 -15.24 -33.42 53.04
CA ARG A 437 -15.87 -32.09 52.93
C ARG A 437 -15.46 -31.43 51.63
N ALA A 438 -16.41 -30.76 50.99
CA ALA A 438 -16.19 -29.97 49.79
C ALA A 438 -16.83 -28.59 49.93
N GLU A 439 -16.19 -27.60 49.35
CA GLU A 439 -16.75 -26.27 49.21
C GLU A 439 -17.79 -26.28 48.09
N GLY A 440 -19.01 -25.86 48.41
CA GLY A 440 -20.08 -25.90 47.42
C GLY A 440 -21.39 -25.31 47.91
N VAL A 441 -22.36 -25.24 47.03
CA VAL A 441 -23.73 -24.80 47.32
C VAL A 441 -24.52 -26.01 47.83
N ARG A 442 -24.71 -26.06 49.16
CA ARG A 442 -25.37 -27.19 49.83
C ARG A 442 -26.69 -27.61 49.17
N ARG A 443 -27.52 -26.63 48.79
CA ARG A 443 -28.78 -26.87 48.09
C ARG A 443 -28.62 -27.62 46.77
N LEU A 444 -27.68 -27.21 45.93
CA LEU A 444 -27.42 -27.87 44.64
C LEU A 444 -26.83 -29.27 44.80
N LEU A 445 -25.94 -29.44 45.76
CA LEU A 445 -25.39 -30.75 46.08
C LEU A 445 -26.46 -31.68 46.61
N HIS A 446 -27.36 -31.20 47.48
CA HIS A 446 -28.53 -31.96 47.95
C HIS A 446 -29.39 -32.40 46.74
N GLU A 447 -29.78 -31.46 45.86
CA GLU A 447 -30.61 -31.78 44.70
C GLU A 447 -29.92 -32.75 43.74
N THR A 448 -28.60 -32.61 43.52
CA THR A 448 -27.80 -33.54 42.72
C THR A 448 -27.91 -34.98 43.27
N ILE A 449 -27.59 -35.16 44.56
CA ILE A 449 -27.59 -36.49 45.19
C ILE A 449 -29.02 -37.03 45.25
N TYR A 450 -30.00 -36.19 45.61
CA TYR A 450 -31.41 -36.55 45.68
C TYR A 450 -31.92 -37.07 44.32
N ASN A 451 -31.69 -36.35 43.24
CA ASN A 451 -32.11 -36.74 41.88
C ASN A 451 -31.46 -38.05 41.43
N LEU A 452 -30.18 -38.24 41.75
CA LEU A 452 -29.49 -39.51 41.44
C LEU A 452 -30.10 -40.69 42.23
N CYS A 453 -30.32 -40.54 43.53
CA CYS A 453 -30.92 -41.55 44.36
C CYS A 453 -32.39 -41.84 44.00
N ASP A 454 -33.16 -40.78 43.73
CA ASP A 454 -34.57 -40.88 43.34
C ASP A 454 -34.75 -41.65 42.02
N ASN A 455 -33.88 -41.38 41.02
CA ASN A 455 -33.83 -42.11 39.77
C ASN A 455 -33.39 -43.58 40.01
N ALA A 456 -32.35 -43.83 40.82
CA ALA A 456 -31.84 -45.13 41.13
C ALA A 456 -32.89 -46.05 41.83
N ILE A 457 -33.75 -45.45 42.67
CA ILE A 457 -34.89 -46.12 43.27
C ILE A 457 -36.03 -46.36 42.26
N GLY A 458 -36.35 -45.27 41.47
CA GLY A 458 -37.50 -45.32 40.56
C GLY A 458 -37.34 -46.29 39.37
N TYR A 459 -36.11 -46.50 38.91
CA TYR A 459 -35.77 -47.40 37.79
C TYR A 459 -35.18 -48.72 38.25
N ASN A 460 -35.25 -48.99 39.54
CA ASN A 460 -34.80 -50.32 40.10
C ASN A 460 -35.82 -51.40 39.89
N VAL A 461 -35.37 -52.64 40.16
CA VAL A 461 -36.24 -53.78 40.18
C VAL A 461 -36.60 -54.13 41.64
N PRO A 462 -37.80 -54.73 41.92
CA PRO A 462 -38.15 -55.20 43.27
C PRO A 462 -37.10 -56.15 43.80
N GLY A 463 -36.63 -55.94 45.04
CA GLY A 463 -35.53 -56.71 45.67
C GLY A 463 -34.14 -56.21 45.30
N GLY A 464 -34.03 -55.14 44.49
CA GLY A 464 -32.75 -54.54 44.11
C GLY A 464 -32.13 -53.64 45.19
N SER A 465 -31.02 -53.06 44.86
CA SER A 465 -30.25 -52.21 45.78
C SER A 465 -29.77 -50.87 45.10
N VAL A 466 -29.66 -49.85 45.92
CA VAL A 466 -29.00 -48.60 45.60
C VAL A 466 -27.88 -48.35 46.60
N ARG A 467 -26.69 -48.14 46.11
CA ARG A 467 -25.51 -47.85 46.94
C ARG A 467 -24.96 -46.49 46.62
N VAL A 468 -24.88 -45.60 47.60
CA VAL A 468 -24.24 -44.35 47.56
C VAL A 468 -22.87 -44.47 48.19
N THR A 469 -21.81 -44.22 47.44
CA THR A 469 -20.44 -44.28 47.93
C THR A 469 -19.79 -42.87 47.84
N VAL A 470 -19.19 -42.43 48.93
CA VAL A 470 -18.41 -41.18 48.99
C VAL A 470 -16.95 -41.54 49.22
N SER A 471 -16.08 -41.05 48.34
CA SER A 471 -14.65 -41.31 48.45
C SER A 471 -13.83 -40.01 48.30
N ASP A 472 -12.67 -40.01 48.96
CA ASP A 472 -11.68 -38.91 48.87
C ASP A 472 -10.71 -39.25 47.75
N ALA A 473 -10.67 -38.43 46.69
CA ALA A 473 -9.71 -38.49 45.60
C ALA A 473 -8.69 -37.34 45.67
N GLY A 474 -8.28 -36.97 46.88
CA GLY A 474 -7.28 -35.94 47.12
C GLY A 474 -7.84 -34.51 46.96
N GLU A 475 -7.69 -33.91 45.79
CA GLU A 475 -8.25 -32.59 45.49
C GLU A 475 -9.76 -32.62 45.19
N ASN A 476 -10.32 -33.81 44.98
CA ASN A 476 -11.72 -33.98 44.58
C ASN A 476 -12.49 -34.82 45.59
N ALA A 477 -13.76 -34.49 45.76
CA ALA A 477 -14.75 -35.35 46.38
C ALA A 477 -15.49 -36.15 45.29
N VAL A 478 -15.59 -37.44 45.44
CA VAL A 478 -16.24 -38.34 44.47
C VAL A 478 -17.46 -38.96 45.13
N ILE A 479 -18.63 -38.79 44.51
CA ILE A 479 -19.92 -39.34 44.92
C ILE A 479 -20.39 -40.28 43.82
N SER A 480 -20.55 -41.57 44.15
CA SER A 480 -21.02 -42.56 43.20
C SER A 480 -22.36 -43.14 43.68
N VAL A 481 -23.35 -43.14 42.80
CA VAL A 481 -24.67 -43.76 43.05
C VAL A 481 -24.80 -44.92 42.07
N ALA A 482 -24.81 -46.14 42.62
CA ALA A 482 -24.91 -47.35 41.84
C ALA A 482 -26.25 -48.10 42.17
N ASP A 483 -26.98 -48.45 41.14
CA ASP A 483 -28.22 -49.26 41.26
C ASP A 483 -28.10 -50.57 40.51
N THR A 484 -28.99 -51.53 40.90
CA THR A 484 -29.13 -52.81 40.25
C THR A 484 -30.38 -52.90 39.37
N GLY A 485 -30.82 -51.78 38.86
CA GLY A 485 -32.05 -51.61 38.09
C GLY A 485 -31.99 -52.11 36.66
N ILE A 486 -32.87 -51.54 35.82
CA ILE A 486 -33.05 -51.97 34.43
C ILE A 486 -31.87 -51.61 33.54
N GLY A 487 -30.99 -50.67 33.97
CA GLY A 487 -29.90 -50.16 33.17
C GLY A 487 -30.36 -49.30 31.96
N ILE A 488 -29.40 -48.78 31.20
CA ILE A 488 -29.62 -47.86 30.09
C ILE A 488 -28.92 -48.41 28.84
N ALA A 489 -29.67 -48.50 27.73
CA ALA A 489 -29.11 -48.93 26.46
C ALA A 489 -28.09 -47.93 25.91
N PRO A 490 -27.00 -48.36 25.23
CA PRO A 490 -25.93 -47.50 24.78
C PRO A 490 -26.38 -46.28 23.94
N GLU A 491 -27.42 -46.45 23.14
CA GLU A 491 -28.00 -45.40 22.26
C GLU A 491 -28.63 -44.23 23.02
N HIS A 492 -28.98 -44.44 24.30
CA HIS A 492 -29.59 -43.44 25.17
C HIS A 492 -28.59 -42.76 26.12
N GLN A 493 -27.43 -43.38 26.37
CA GLN A 493 -26.50 -42.96 27.44
C GLN A 493 -25.95 -41.55 27.23
N SER A 494 -25.71 -41.14 26.00
CA SER A 494 -25.25 -39.77 25.67
C SER A 494 -26.33 -38.71 25.90
N ARG A 495 -27.60 -39.11 25.83
CA ARG A 495 -28.77 -38.23 25.80
C ARG A 495 -29.50 -38.07 27.11
N ILE A 496 -29.30 -38.95 28.09
CA ILE A 496 -30.03 -38.91 29.35
C ILE A 496 -29.86 -37.63 30.17
N PHE A 497 -28.80 -36.86 29.89
CA PHE A 497 -28.53 -35.56 30.50
C PHE A 497 -29.11 -34.37 29.70
N GLU A 498 -29.77 -34.65 28.56
CA GLU A 498 -30.52 -33.65 27.80
C GLU A 498 -31.80 -33.26 28.53
N ARG A 499 -32.24 -32.02 28.41
CA ARG A 499 -33.46 -31.50 29.02
C ARG A 499 -34.69 -32.17 28.42
N PHE A 500 -35.63 -32.67 29.30
CA PHE A 500 -36.85 -33.36 28.91
C PHE A 500 -36.62 -34.72 28.22
N TYR A 501 -35.37 -35.22 28.16
CA TYR A 501 -35.11 -36.50 27.56
C TYR A 501 -35.58 -37.67 28.44
N ARG A 502 -36.22 -38.63 27.83
CA ARG A 502 -36.76 -39.82 28.50
C ARG A 502 -36.67 -41.01 27.56
N VAL A 503 -36.14 -42.14 28.02
CA VAL A 503 -36.01 -43.38 27.22
C VAL A 503 -37.39 -43.93 26.85
N ASP A 504 -38.34 -43.94 27.80
CA ASP A 504 -39.71 -44.35 27.57
C ASP A 504 -40.73 -43.38 28.17
N LYS A 505 -41.54 -42.75 27.27
CA LYS A 505 -42.57 -41.78 27.64
C LYS A 505 -43.78 -42.41 28.35
N SER A 506 -44.02 -43.75 28.21
CA SER A 506 -45.18 -44.47 28.77
C SER A 506 -44.97 -44.90 30.20
N HIS A 507 -43.86 -45.57 30.49
CA HIS A 507 -43.52 -46.07 31.85
C HIS A 507 -43.19 -44.93 32.83
N SER A 508 -42.55 -43.89 32.35
CA SER A 508 -42.16 -42.77 33.20
C SER A 508 -43.28 -41.77 33.53
N LYS A 509 -44.46 -41.84 32.86
CA LYS A 509 -45.66 -41.12 33.29
C LYS A 509 -46.22 -41.70 34.63
N ALA A 510 -46.06 -42.96 34.85
CA ALA A 510 -46.50 -43.63 36.11
C ALA A 510 -45.60 -43.25 37.30
N SER A 511 -44.29 -43.00 37.07
CA SER A 511 -43.31 -42.64 38.11
C SER A 511 -43.21 -41.12 38.36
N GLY A 512 -43.92 -40.27 37.61
CA GLY A 512 -44.01 -38.81 37.86
C GLY A 512 -42.79 -37.99 37.48
N GLY A 513 -41.80 -38.56 36.76
CA GLY A 513 -40.56 -37.86 36.41
C GLY A 513 -40.78 -36.70 35.41
N THR A 514 -40.11 -35.59 35.61
CA THR A 514 -40.17 -34.39 34.76
C THR A 514 -39.27 -34.45 33.53
N GLY A 515 -38.25 -35.34 33.53
CA GLY A 515 -37.19 -35.40 32.52
C GLY A 515 -36.14 -34.27 32.66
N LEU A 516 -36.21 -33.54 33.79
CA LEU A 516 -35.25 -32.44 34.07
C LEU A 516 -34.21 -32.85 35.13
N GLY A 517 -34.47 -33.87 35.97
CA GLY A 517 -33.62 -34.21 37.11
C GLY A 517 -32.14 -34.46 36.74
N LEU A 518 -31.86 -35.27 35.71
CA LEU A 518 -30.46 -35.50 35.29
C LEU A 518 -29.83 -34.31 34.59
N SER A 519 -30.59 -33.45 33.90
CA SER A 519 -30.07 -32.20 33.37
C SER A 519 -29.73 -31.20 34.47
N ILE A 520 -30.52 -31.13 35.56
CA ILE A 520 -30.21 -30.36 36.77
C ILE A 520 -28.92 -30.89 37.42
N VAL A 521 -28.73 -32.22 37.54
CA VAL A 521 -27.48 -32.82 38.02
C VAL A 521 -26.29 -32.32 37.19
N LYS A 522 -26.36 -32.39 35.85
CA LYS A 522 -25.28 -31.96 34.96
C LYS A 522 -24.95 -30.48 35.16
N HIS A 523 -25.95 -29.60 35.22
CA HIS A 523 -25.73 -28.14 35.39
C HIS A 523 -25.22 -27.81 36.80
N ALA A 524 -25.76 -28.46 37.85
CA ALA A 524 -25.30 -28.25 39.21
C ALA A 524 -23.85 -28.72 39.40
N VAL A 525 -23.46 -29.84 38.80
CA VAL A 525 -22.07 -30.33 38.84
C VAL A 525 -21.14 -29.40 38.03
N ALA A 526 -21.57 -28.93 36.87
CA ALA A 526 -20.82 -27.94 36.08
C ALA A 526 -20.65 -26.63 36.83
N TYR A 527 -21.67 -26.15 37.56
CA TYR A 527 -21.59 -24.97 38.42
C TYR A 527 -20.51 -25.10 39.51
N HIS A 528 -20.27 -26.34 39.98
CA HIS A 528 -19.19 -26.68 40.92
C HIS A 528 -17.87 -27.05 40.23
N HIS A 529 -17.69 -26.77 38.94
CA HIS A 529 -16.51 -27.14 38.12
C HIS A 529 -16.19 -28.64 38.17
N GLY A 530 -17.20 -29.47 38.41
CA GLY A 530 -17.07 -30.91 38.49
C GLY A 530 -17.37 -31.66 37.20
N THR A 531 -17.32 -32.96 37.24
CA THR A 531 -17.62 -33.84 36.10
C THR A 531 -18.60 -34.96 36.50
N VAL A 532 -19.41 -35.40 35.53
CA VAL A 532 -20.34 -36.52 35.70
C VAL A 532 -19.93 -37.64 34.75
N GLN A 533 -19.83 -38.87 35.27
CA GLN A 533 -19.55 -40.06 34.47
C GLN A 533 -20.69 -41.05 34.63
N LEU A 534 -21.00 -41.80 33.56
CA LEU A 534 -22.06 -42.79 33.50
C LEU A 534 -21.50 -44.13 33.05
N GLU A 535 -21.80 -45.17 33.83
CA GLU A 535 -21.57 -46.57 33.46
C GLU A 535 -22.88 -47.32 33.60
N SER A 536 -23.41 -47.90 32.54
CA SER A 536 -24.68 -48.60 32.57
C SER A 536 -24.70 -49.76 31.56
N GLN A 537 -25.34 -50.82 31.94
CA GLN A 537 -25.61 -51.97 31.07
C GLN A 537 -27.08 -52.41 31.25
N PRO A 538 -27.83 -52.64 30.17
CA PRO A 538 -29.18 -53.15 30.25
C PRO A 538 -29.26 -54.42 31.09
N GLY A 539 -30.17 -54.46 32.08
CA GLY A 539 -30.39 -55.59 33.00
C GLY A 539 -29.36 -55.76 34.11
N LYS A 540 -28.32 -54.89 34.20
CA LYS A 540 -27.31 -54.94 35.25
C LYS A 540 -27.28 -53.72 36.16
N GLY A 541 -28.04 -52.73 35.84
CA GLY A 541 -28.11 -51.49 36.60
C GLY A 541 -27.26 -50.33 36.01
N THR A 542 -27.21 -49.25 36.78
CA THR A 542 -26.53 -47.97 36.38
C THR A 542 -25.67 -47.45 37.53
N THR A 543 -24.49 -46.95 37.20
CA THR A 543 -23.63 -46.22 38.12
C THR A 543 -23.40 -44.81 37.56
N ILE A 544 -23.76 -43.78 38.33
CA ILE A 544 -23.45 -42.39 38.00
C ILE A 544 -22.47 -41.87 39.05
N THR A 545 -21.33 -41.39 38.57
CA THR A 545 -20.25 -40.86 39.41
C THR A 545 -20.12 -39.37 39.19
N VAL A 546 -20.23 -38.62 40.26
CA VAL A 546 -20.05 -37.17 40.31
C VAL A 546 -18.73 -36.85 40.99
N THR A 547 -17.88 -36.10 40.34
CA THR A 547 -16.60 -35.62 40.87
C THR A 547 -16.64 -34.11 40.98
N ILE A 548 -16.40 -33.57 42.18
CA ILE A 548 -16.38 -32.12 42.43
C ILE A 548 -15.07 -31.73 43.13
N PRO A 549 -14.43 -30.59 42.79
CA PRO A 549 -13.28 -30.09 43.52
C PRO A 549 -13.64 -29.80 44.98
N ARG A 550 -12.73 -30.14 45.91
CA ARG A 550 -12.94 -29.89 47.36
C ARG A 550 -12.75 -28.44 47.72
N LYS A 551 -11.93 -27.71 46.95
CA LYS A 551 -11.76 -26.26 47.02
C LYS A 551 -12.02 -25.67 45.65
N GLN A 552 -12.72 -24.60 45.59
CA GLN A 552 -12.85 -23.82 44.36
C GLN A 552 -11.66 -22.86 44.24
N SER A 553 -11.01 -22.83 43.08
CA SER A 553 -9.87 -21.94 42.78
C SER A 553 -10.31 -20.55 42.39
#